data_8e21a566d1b5981fe1193681e37e5859
#
_entry.id   8e21a566d1b5981fe1193681e37e5859
#
_cell.length_a   1.000
_cell.length_b   1.000
_cell.length_c   1.000
_cell.angle_alpha   90.00
_cell.angle_beta   90.00
_cell.angle_gamma   90.00
#
_symmetry.space_group_name_H-M   'P 1'
#
loop_
_entity.id
_entity.type
_entity.pdbx_description
1 polymer ?
#
loop_
_entity_poly.entity_id
_entity_poly.type
_entity_poly.pdbx_seq_one_letter_code
_entity_poly.pdbx_strand_id
1 'polypeptide(L)'
;MPTHAEQRVLPYAPQKLFDLVADVERYPEFLPWCLGARIRKREPALLIADLIIGFKMVRERFTSRVALDRPGMRIDVTYTEGPFKYLNNHWIFLPAEGEGAEACLIDFYVDFEFRSVLLQKMMSVLFNEAVRRMVGAFETRAHALYGEAAGNPAEDRSAG
;
A
#
# COMPACT_ATOMS: atom_id res chain seq x y z
N MET A 1 -19.09 -7.40 4.60
CA MET A 1 -18.21 -6.26 4.51
C MET A 1 -16.83 -6.69 4.06
N PRO A 2 -16.28 -6.03 3.06
CA PRO A 2 -14.99 -6.46 2.55
C PRO A 2 -13.89 -6.23 3.58
N THR A 3 -13.20 -7.28 3.89
CA THR A 3 -12.09 -7.26 4.81
C THR A 3 -11.01 -8.16 4.27
N HIS A 4 -9.79 -7.72 4.30
CA HIS A 4 -8.66 -8.52 3.84
C HIS A 4 -7.50 -8.36 4.80
N ALA A 5 -6.96 -9.48 5.23
CA ALA A 5 -5.79 -9.52 6.08
C ALA A 5 -4.80 -10.46 5.42
N GLU A 6 -3.56 -10.03 5.33
CA GLU A 6 -2.54 -10.81 4.64
C GLU A 6 -1.19 -10.57 5.29
N GLN A 7 -0.38 -11.63 5.34
CA GLN A 7 1.01 -11.51 5.73
C GLN A 7 1.87 -11.98 4.58
N ARG A 8 2.94 -11.25 4.31
CA ARG A 8 3.81 -11.56 3.19
C ARG A 8 5.24 -11.21 3.53
N VAL A 9 6.17 -12.08 3.19
CA VAL A 9 7.58 -11.83 3.42
C VAL A 9 8.21 -11.38 2.11
N LEU A 10 8.93 -10.25 2.17
CA LEU A 10 9.66 -9.73 1.03
C LEU A 10 11.13 -9.58 1.40
N PRO A 11 12.03 -9.74 0.42
CA PRO A 11 13.48 -9.74 0.68
C PRO A 11 14.08 -8.34 0.74
N TYR A 12 13.46 -7.45 1.50
CA TYR A 12 13.92 -6.08 1.66
C TYR A 12 13.80 -5.67 3.10
N ALA A 13 14.61 -4.71 3.54
CA ALA A 13 14.57 -4.23 4.89
C ALA A 13 13.23 -3.58 5.21
N PRO A 14 12.73 -3.72 6.44
CA PRO A 14 11.46 -3.09 6.81
C PRO A 14 11.43 -1.60 6.53
N GLN A 15 12.53 -0.90 6.73
CA GLN A 15 12.57 0.54 6.48
C GLN A 15 12.32 0.89 5.03
N LYS A 16 12.85 0.08 4.12
CA LYS A 16 12.65 0.33 2.69
C LYS A 16 11.19 0.18 2.32
N LEU A 17 10.55 -0.84 2.85
CA LEU A 17 9.14 -1.07 2.54
C LEU A 17 8.25 -0.05 3.24
N PHE A 18 8.61 0.36 4.44
CA PHE A 18 7.91 1.45 5.10
C PHE A 18 7.94 2.71 4.24
N ASP A 19 9.14 3.06 3.76
CA ASP A 19 9.30 4.26 2.94
C ASP A 19 8.49 4.18 1.66
N LEU A 20 8.45 3.00 1.05
CA LEU A 20 7.69 2.79 -0.16
C LEU A 20 6.20 3.05 0.05
N VAL A 21 5.64 2.49 1.12
CA VAL A 21 4.21 2.65 1.41
C VAL A 21 3.91 4.05 1.90
N ALA A 22 4.85 4.69 2.58
CA ALA A 22 4.66 6.05 3.07
C ALA A 22 4.68 7.09 1.95
N ASP A 23 5.24 6.74 0.80
CA ASP A 23 5.39 7.68 -0.31
C ASP A 23 4.11 7.71 -1.15
N VAL A 24 3.05 8.21 -0.53
CA VAL A 24 1.70 8.19 -1.10
C VAL A 24 1.63 9.00 -2.39
N GLU A 25 2.42 10.04 -2.49
CA GLU A 25 2.39 10.92 -3.63
C GLU A 25 2.75 10.19 -4.93
N ARG A 26 3.49 9.10 -4.83
CA ARG A 26 3.92 8.34 -5.99
C ARG A 26 3.02 7.17 -6.34
N TYR A 27 1.96 6.96 -5.60
CA TYR A 27 1.05 5.86 -5.86
C TYR A 27 0.54 5.82 -7.30
N PRO A 28 0.23 6.96 -7.94
CA PRO A 28 -0.26 6.90 -9.32
C PRO A 28 0.74 6.31 -10.30
N GLU A 29 2.02 6.27 -9.93
CA GLU A 29 3.04 5.73 -10.83
C GLU A 29 2.96 4.22 -10.96
N PHE A 30 2.37 3.52 -10.00
CA PHE A 30 2.40 2.07 -10.04
C PHE A 30 1.12 1.37 -9.58
N LEU A 31 0.26 2.04 -8.83
CA LEU A 31 -0.99 1.38 -8.38
C LEU A 31 -2.02 1.44 -9.49
N PRO A 32 -2.62 0.29 -9.83
CA PRO A 32 -3.48 0.21 -11.01
C PRO A 32 -4.72 1.09 -10.98
N TRP A 33 -5.26 1.39 -9.80
CA TRP A 33 -6.46 2.20 -9.74
C TRP A 33 -6.24 3.58 -9.20
N CYS A 34 -5.02 3.93 -8.89
CA CYS A 34 -4.75 5.25 -8.37
C CYS A 34 -4.42 6.18 -9.52
N LEU A 35 -5.33 7.08 -9.82
CA LEU A 35 -5.20 8.00 -10.94
C LEU A 35 -4.49 9.28 -10.53
N GLY A 36 -4.53 9.62 -9.26
CA GLY A 36 -3.87 10.81 -8.76
C GLY A 36 -3.70 10.76 -7.27
N ALA A 37 -2.71 11.48 -6.77
CA ALA A 37 -2.46 11.59 -5.35
C ALA A 37 -1.93 12.97 -5.06
N ARG A 38 -2.44 13.59 -4.00
CA ARG A 38 -2.04 14.94 -3.64
C ARG A 38 -1.91 15.02 -2.14
N ILE A 39 -0.76 15.50 -1.67
CA ILE A 39 -0.53 15.67 -0.25
C ILE A 39 -1.03 17.05 0.14
N ARG A 40 -2.03 17.09 1.01
CA ARG A 40 -2.58 18.34 1.52
C ARG A 40 -1.81 18.87 2.71
N LYS A 41 -1.31 17.96 3.54
CA LYS A 41 -0.59 18.33 4.74
C LYS A 41 0.48 17.29 5.00
N ARG A 42 1.67 17.75 5.31
CA ARG A 42 2.80 16.85 5.57
C ARG A 42 3.46 17.24 6.87
N GLU A 43 3.46 16.31 7.82
CA GLU A 43 4.16 16.44 9.08
C GLU A 43 5.02 15.21 9.26
N PRO A 44 5.98 15.22 10.18
CA PRO A 44 6.87 14.06 10.31
C PRO A 44 6.15 12.73 10.54
N ALA A 45 5.03 12.75 11.25
CA ALA A 45 4.31 11.53 11.56
C ALA A 45 2.90 11.47 11.00
N LEU A 46 2.58 12.39 10.07
CA LEU A 46 1.20 12.47 9.59
C LEU A 46 1.15 13.05 8.20
N LEU A 47 0.38 12.39 7.33
CA LEU A 47 0.04 12.94 6.03
C LEU A 47 -1.47 13.03 5.92
N ILE A 48 -1.94 14.11 5.32
CA ILE A 48 -3.33 14.19 4.87
C ILE A 48 -3.26 14.17 3.35
N ALA A 49 -3.85 13.19 2.75
CA ALA A 49 -3.69 12.96 1.31
C ALA A 49 -5.03 12.75 0.63
N ASP A 50 -5.16 13.35 -0.55
CA ASP A 50 -6.28 13.10 -1.44
C ASP A 50 -5.84 12.06 -2.45
N LEU A 51 -6.66 11.03 -2.64
CA LEU A 51 -6.42 10.03 -3.67
C LEU A 51 -7.59 10.00 -4.62
N ILE A 52 -7.30 9.91 -5.90
CA ILE A 52 -8.30 9.72 -6.93
C ILE A 52 -8.18 8.30 -7.40
N ILE A 53 -9.25 7.54 -7.22
CA ILE A 53 -9.26 6.14 -7.62
C ILE A 53 -10.25 5.97 -8.77
N GLY A 54 -9.90 5.11 -9.70
CA GLY A 54 -10.76 4.82 -10.83
C GLY A 54 -10.76 3.35 -11.14
N PHE A 55 -11.94 2.80 -11.37
CA PHE A 55 -12.10 1.41 -11.71
C PHE A 55 -13.28 1.29 -12.65
N LYS A 56 -13.01 0.82 -13.86
CA LYS A 56 -14.02 0.75 -14.92
C LYS A 56 -14.61 2.13 -15.14
N MET A 57 -15.90 2.30 -14.91
CA MET A 57 -16.52 3.61 -15.15
C MET A 57 -16.67 4.42 -13.87
N VAL A 58 -16.13 3.93 -12.77
CA VAL A 58 -16.23 4.61 -11.49
C VAL A 58 -14.97 5.41 -11.23
N ARG A 59 -15.13 6.68 -10.84
CA ARG A 59 -14.04 7.54 -10.44
C ARG A 59 -14.44 8.26 -9.17
N GLU A 60 -13.64 8.10 -8.13
CA GLU A 60 -13.94 8.70 -6.83
C GLU A 60 -12.69 9.32 -6.24
N ARG A 61 -12.90 10.37 -5.47
CA ARG A 61 -11.82 10.99 -4.73
C ARG A 61 -12.12 10.86 -3.25
N PHE A 62 -11.09 10.55 -2.49
CA PHE A 62 -11.25 10.52 -1.04
C PHE A 62 -10.01 11.08 -0.36
N THR A 63 -10.22 11.59 0.85
CA THR A 63 -9.16 12.12 1.67
C THR A 63 -8.91 11.16 2.81
N SER A 64 -7.65 10.86 3.03
CA SER A 64 -7.26 9.95 4.09
C SER A 64 -6.24 10.59 5.00
N ARG A 65 -6.22 10.09 6.22
CA ARG A 65 -5.24 10.47 7.22
C ARG A 65 -4.27 9.31 7.36
N VAL A 66 -3.01 9.56 7.07
CA VAL A 66 -1.98 8.54 7.08
C VAL A 66 -1.06 8.81 8.26
N ALA A 67 -1.18 7.99 9.29
CA ALA A 67 -0.36 8.14 10.47
C ALA A 67 0.89 7.28 10.31
N LEU A 68 2.04 7.91 10.40
CA LEU A 68 3.33 7.26 10.18
C LEU A 68 4.03 7.08 11.52
N ASP A 69 4.14 5.84 11.97
CA ASP A 69 4.87 5.52 13.20
C ASP A 69 6.15 4.83 12.78
N ARG A 70 7.18 5.63 12.51
CA ARG A 70 8.44 5.08 12.02
C ARG A 70 9.16 4.24 13.08
N PRO A 71 9.23 4.68 14.33
CA PRO A 71 9.84 3.81 15.35
C PRO A 71 9.13 2.48 15.50
N GLY A 72 7.81 2.47 15.38
CA GLY A 72 7.04 1.23 15.49
C GLY A 72 6.89 0.48 14.19
N MET A 73 7.41 1.03 13.09
CA MET A 73 7.30 0.42 11.76
C MET A 73 5.86 0.10 11.42
N ARG A 74 5.00 1.10 11.60
CA ARG A 74 3.57 0.92 11.39
C ARG A 74 2.98 2.13 10.68
N ILE A 75 2.09 1.89 9.73
CA ILE A 75 1.35 2.94 9.04
C ILE A 75 -0.13 2.64 9.19
N ASP A 76 -0.88 3.60 9.69
CA ASP A 76 -2.32 3.48 9.84
C ASP A 76 -3.00 4.50 8.95
N VAL A 77 -3.95 4.05 8.14
CA VAL A 77 -4.69 4.90 7.24
C VAL A 77 -6.14 4.90 7.64
N THR A 78 -6.69 6.07 7.89
CA THR A 78 -8.10 6.22 8.18
C THR A 78 -8.70 7.20 7.20
N TYR A 79 -10.01 7.17 7.11
CA TYR A 79 -10.76 7.90 6.12
C TYR A 79 -11.35 9.15 6.77
N THR A 80 -11.27 10.28 6.08
CA THR A 80 -11.86 11.51 6.59
C THR A 80 -13.03 11.98 5.74
N GLU A 81 -12.95 11.88 4.40
CA GLU A 81 -14.10 12.23 3.59
C GLU A 81 -14.00 11.59 2.20
N GLY A 82 -15.15 11.29 1.62
CA GLY A 82 -15.25 10.66 0.31
C GLY A 82 -16.39 9.67 0.26
N PRO A 83 -16.28 8.62 -0.57
CA PRO A 83 -17.40 7.72 -0.85
C PRO A 83 -17.60 6.59 0.15
N PHE A 84 -16.80 6.54 1.19
CA PHE A 84 -16.88 5.43 2.14
C PHE A 84 -17.75 5.76 3.34
N LYS A 85 -18.36 4.75 3.94
CA LYS A 85 -18.88 4.86 5.28
C LYS A 85 -17.73 4.84 6.28
N TYR A 86 -16.77 3.97 6.04
CA TYR A 86 -15.54 3.89 6.82
C TYR A 86 -14.47 3.23 5.97
N LEU A 87 -13.23 3.46 6.35
CA LEU A 87 -12.07 2.79 5.76
C LEU A 87 -11.00 2.72 6.83
N ASN A 88 -10.52 1.52 7.09
CA ASN A 88 -9.42 1.30 8.01
C ASN A 88 -8.40 0.43 7.31
N ASN A 89 -7.15 0.85 7.38
CA ASN A 89 -6.07 0.11 6.73
C ASN A 89 -4.84 0.25 7.59
N HIS A 90 -4.12 -0.84 7.80
CA HIS A 90 -2.83 -0.69 8.45
C HIS A 90 -1.80 -1.59 7.78
N TRP A 91 -0.57 -1.15 7.92
CA TRP A 91 0.62 -1.86 7.46
C TRP A 91 1.57 -1.93 8.64
N ILE A 92 2.06 -3.11 8.94
CA ILE A 92 3.08 -3.31 9.96
C ILE A 92 4.26 -4.00 9.28
N PHE A 93 5.44 -3.46 9.51
CA PHE A 93 6.66 -3.95 8.85
C PHE A 93 7.57 -4.53 9.91
N LEU A 94 7.67 -5.86 9.95
CA LEU A 94 8.43 -6.54 10.97
C LEU A 94 9.69 -7.17 10.37
N PRO A 95 10.78 -7.20 11.11
CA PRO A 95 11.95 -7.93 10.64
C PRO A 95 11.60 -9.39 10.49
N ALA A 96 12.06 -10.01 9.44
CA ALA A 96 11.82 -11.42 9.20
C ALA A 96 13.15 -12.11 8.99
N GLU A 97 13.22 -13.35 9.38
CA GLU A 97 14.40 -14.13 9.13
C GLU A 97 14.34 -14.64 7.72
N GLY A 98 15.42 -14.46 7.03
CA GLY A 98 15.49 -14.93 5.67
C GLY A 98 16.93 -15.29 5.39
N GLU A 99 17.14 -15.87 4.24
CA GLU A 99 18.46 -16.27 3.88
C GLU A 99 19.33 -15.07 3.65
N GLY A 100 20.30 -14.95 4.51
CA GLY A 100 21.38 -14.02 4.37
C GLY A 100 20.99 -12.61 4.63
N ALA A 101 20.17 -12.04 3.91
CA ALA A 101 20.04 -10.63 3.93
C ALA A 101 18.81 -10.17 4.68
N GLU A 102 18.50 -8.94 4.51
CA GLU A 102 17.38 -8.34 5.15
C GLU A 102 16.07 -8.84 4.56
N ALA A 103 15.11 -9.07 5.42
CA ALA A 103 13.78 -9.46 4.97
C ALA A 103 12.77 -8.82 5.89
N CYS A 104 11.55 -8.67 5.38
CA CYS A 104 10.48 -8.03 6.12
C CYS A 104 9.21 -8.83 6.00
N LEU A 105 8.55 -9.06 7.13
CA LEU A 105 7.19 -9.58 7.13
C LEU A 105 6.25 -8.40 7.13
N ILE A 106 5.46 -8.27 6.09
CA ILE A 106 4.44 -7.24 5.99
C ILE A 106 3.14 -7.81 6.50
N ASP A 107 2.56 -7.13 7.48
CA ASP A 107 1.23 -7.49 7.98
C ASP A 107 0.30 -6.40 7.50
N PHE A 108 -0.58 -6.76 6.57
CA PHE A 108 -1.47 -5.83 5.90
C PHE A 108 -2.91 -6.13 6.25
N TYR A 109 -3.67 -5.07 6.53
CA TYR A 109 -5.10 -5.21 6.82
C TYR A 109 -5.85 -4.06 6.20
N VAL A 110 -6.99 -4.35 5.57
CA VAL A 110 -7.88 -3.32 5.08
C VAL A 110 -9.34 -3.75 5.29
N ASP A 111 -10.16 -2.77 5.68
CA ASP A 111 -11.56 -2.98 5.94
C ASP A 111 -12.30 -1.71 5.56
N PHE A 112 -13.30 -1.82 4.67
CA PHE A 112 -14.02 -0.63 4.26
C PHE A 112 -15.41 -0.96 3.77
N GLU A 113 -16.24 0.08 3.66
CA GLU A 113 -17.57 -0.05 3.10
C GLU A 113 -17.93 1.24 2.39
N PHE A 114 -18.48 1.14 1.19
CA PHE A 114 -18.94 2.30 0.44
C PHE A 114 -20.31 2.75 0.93
N ARG A 115 -20.59 4.05 0.79
CA ARG A 115 -21.93 4.56 1.07
C ARG A 115 -22.92 4.12 0.00
N SER A 116 -22.47 4.05 -1.24
CA SER A 116 -23.31 3.67 -2.36
C SER A 116 -23.54 2.17 -2.35
N VAL A 117 -24.81 1.77 -2.40
CA VAL A 117 -25.15 0.36 -2.45
C VAL A 117 -24.59 -0.27 -3.72
N LEU A 118 -24.62 0.46 -4.83
CA LEU A 118 -24.12 -0.04 -6.09
C LEU A 118 -22.62 -0.29 -6.04
N LEU A 119 -21.86 0.67 -5.52
CA LEU A 119 -20.41 0.49 -5.41
C LEU A 119 -20.08 -0.65 -4.46
N GLN A 120 -20.84 -0.78 -3.39
CA GLN A 120 -20.61 -1.86 -2.44
C GLN A 120 -20.83 -3.22 -3.08
N LYS A 121 -21.86 -3.34 -3.90
CA LYS A 121 -22.13 -4.61 -4.59
C LYS A 121 -21.03 -4.94 -5.58
N MET A 122 -20.59 -3.93 -6.35
CA MET A 122 -19.51 -4.15 -7.30
C MET A 122 -18.25 -4.61 -6.59
N MET A 123 -17.93 -3.96 -5.50
CA MET A 123 -16.69 -4.26 -4.78
C MET A 123 -16.77 -5.61 -4.08
N SER A 124 -17.97 -6.03 -3.65
CA SER A 124 -18.11 -7.35 -3.05
C SER A 124 -17.66 -8.46 -3.98
N VAL A 125 -17.89 -8.28 -5.28
CA VAL A 125 -17.50 -9.28 -6.27
C VAL A 125 -16.02 -9.17 -6.61
N LEU A 126 -15.50 -7.95 -6.65
CA LEU A 126 -14.15 -7.70 -7.19
C LEU A 126 -13.09 -7.53 -6.14
N PHE A 127 -13.48 -7.52 -4.87
CA PHE A 127 -12.59 -7.11 -3.79
C PHE A 127 -11.29 -7.92 -3.72
N ASN A 128 -11.41 -9.23 -3.74
CA ASN A 128 -10.22 -10.07 -3.58
C ASN A 128 -9.22 -9.86 -4.70
N GLU A 129 -9.71 -9.75 -5.91
CA GLU A 129 -8.82 -9.51 -7.04
C GLU A 129 -8.19 -8.13 -6.95
N ALA A 130 -9.00 -7.14 -6.55
CA ALA A 130 -8.51 -5.78 -6.42
C ALA A 130 -7.37 -5.70 -5.42
N VAL A 131 -7.55 -6.33 -4.26
CA VAL A 131 -6.53 -6.30 -3.23
C VAL A 131 -5.28 -7.05 -3.68
N ARG A 132 -5.45 -8.19 -4.33
CA ARG A 132 -4.27 -8.93 -4.81
C ARG A 132 -3.46 -8.13 -5.81
N ARG A 133 -4.14 -7.41 -6.69
CA ARG A 133 -3.43 -6.56 -7.65
C ARG A 133 -2.70 -5.42 -6.96
N MET A 134 -3.32 -4.86 -5.93
CA MET A 134 -2.69 -3.79 -5.17
C MET A 134 -1.44 -4.27 -4.47
N VAL A 135 -1.53 -5.39 -3.75
CA VAL A 135 -0.39 -5.93 -3.04
C VAL A 135 0.71 -6.31 -4.03
N GLY A 136 0.33 -6.93 -5.14
CA GLY A 136 1.30 -7.28 -6.17
C GLY A 136 1.99 -6.06 -6.77
N ALA A 137 1.26 -4.96 -6.91
CA ALA A 137 1.84 -3.74 -7.45
C ALA A 137 2.88 -3.16 -6.49
N PHE A 138 2.62 -3.21 -5.19
CA PHE A 138 3.62 -2.77 -4.23
C PHE A 138 4.86 -3.66 -4.28
N GLU A 139 4.67 -4.94 -4.43
CA GLU A 139 5.82 -5.85 -4.54
C GLU A 139 6.63 -5.57 -5.79
N THR A 140 5.96 -5.39 -6.92
CA THR A 140 6.63 -5.07 -8.17
C THR A 140 7.38 -3.74 -8.06
N ARG A 141 6.77 -2.77 -7.40
CA ARG A 141 7.42 -1.47 -7.21
C ARG A 141 8.66 -1.61 -6.35
N ALA A 142 8.60 -2.47 -5.32
CA ALA A 142 9.78 -2.69 -4.48
C ALA A 142 10.92 -3.27 -5.29
N HIS A 143 10.61 -4.20 -6.17
CA HIS A 143 11.65 -4.75 -7.05
C HIS A 143 12.22 -3.66 -7.95
N ALA A 144 11.38 -2.79 -8.47
CA ALA A 144 11.84 -1.73 -9.36
C ALA A 144 12.73 -0.73 -8.63
N LEU A 145 12.41 -0.42 -7.38
CA LEU A 145 13.15 0.59 -6.63
C LEU A 145 14.39 0.04 -5.96
N TYR A 146 14.30 -1.19 -5.46
CA TYR A 146 15.37 -1.75 -4.62
C TYR A 146 16.11 -2.89 -5.26
N GLY A 147 15.73 -3.25 -6.48
CA GLY A 147 16.39 -4.31 -7.20
C GLY A 147 15.85 -5.66 -6.84
N GLU A 148 16.48 -6.68 -7.40
CA GLU A 148 16.06 -8.04 -7.13
C GLU A 148 16.51 -8.46 -5.75
N ALA A 149 15.98 -9.60 -5.32
CA ALA A 149 16.31 -10.10 -4.01
C ALA A 149 17.82 -10.17 -3.83
N ALA A 150 18.23 -9.90 -2.60
CA ALA A 150 19.64 -9.96 -2.26
C ALA A 150 20.19 -11.32 -2.63
N GLY A 151 21.37 -11.33 -3.17
CA GLY A 151 22.00 -12.56 -3.54
C GLY A 151 21.79 -12.97 -4.97
N ASN A 152 21.08 -12.18 -5.73
CA ASN A 152 20.92 -12.49 -7.15
C ASN A 152 22.23 -12.21 -7.88
N PRO A 153 22.92 -13.24 -8.32
CA PRO A 153 24.22 -13.01 -8.94
C PRO A 153 24.13 -12.26 -10.25
N ALA A 154 23.03 -12.35 -10.92
CA ALA A 154 22.89 -11.62 -12.17
C ALA A 154 22.92 -10.13 -11.93
N GLU A 155 22.32 -9.70 -10.85
CA GLU A 155 22.38 -8.32 -10.46
C GLU A 155 23.78 -7.88 -10.22
N ASP A 156 24.50 -8.65 -9.41
CA ASP A 156 25.85 -8.31 -9.06
C ASP A 156 26.71 -8.22 -10.28
N ARG A 157 26.51 -9.11 -11.18
CA ARG A 157 27.30 -9.10 -12.41
C ARG A 157 27.10 -7.85 -13.20
N SER A 158 25.87 -7.42 -13.27
CA SER A 158 25.59 -6.27 -14.08
C SER A 158 26.28 -5.05 -13.52
N ALA A 159 26.53 -5.08 -12.26
CA ALA A 159 27.25 -3.99 -11.64
C ALA A 159 28.72 -4.04 -12.02
N GLY A 160 29.16 -5.16 -12.39
CA GLY A 160 30.55 -5.28 -12.76
C GLY A 160 30.73 -4.95 -14.20
#